data_eb557d90089d0aceccd5478cbdada2db
#
_entry.id   eb557d90089d0aceccd5478cbdada2db
#
_cell.length_a   1.000
_cell.length_b   1.000
_cell.length_c   1.000
_cell.angle_alpha   90.00
_cell.angle_beta   90.00
_cell.angle_gamma   90.00
#
_symmetry.space_group_name_H-M   'P 1'
#
loop_
_entity.id
_entity.type
_entity.pdbx_description
1 polymer ?
#
loop_
_entity_poly.entity_id
_entity_poly.type
_entity_poly.pdbx_seq_one_letter_code
_entity_poly.pdbx_strand_id
1 'polypeptide(L)'
;LVFARRLVTVIAAASALTVMLVGCAGSAAPTSTGAPTVSGPVAPLAELDVPTDPRSIAGPSTALLADAGIPVIDGDWSSTLPTTVVSRDLDGDRDVTVDVADRVIGLDIAGSIAATIVGLGEGDRLVGRDVSSDYQGLTDLPIVTSNGHTVNSEAILALRPDLVITDGTVGPVDVVQQLRDAGISVVFVDADSSLAGAGELAEQVGQALGMADAGAALAAKLDAEISAKVAEIAAIVPAGEPLRVLFLYLRGGSGIYYLFGEGSGADDVIGAL
;
A
#
# COMPACT_ATOMS: atom_id res chain seq x y z
N LEU A 1 -37.23 -36.18 -73.24
CA LEU A 1 -36.97 -35.44 -74.49
C LEU A 1 -36.25 -34.17 -74.13
N VAL A 2 -34.98 -34.12 -74.31
CA VAL A 2 -34.24 -33.38 -75.36
C VAL A 2 -33.95 -31.88 -74.98
N PHE A 3 -32.70 -31.61 -74.75
CA PHE A 3 -31.83 -30.47 -75.11
C PHE A 3 -32.23 -29.04 -74.75
N ALA A 4 -31.37 -28.28 -74.10
CA ALA A 4 -30.20 -27.65 -74.76
C ALA A 4 -29.31 -26.91 -73.72
N ARG A 5 -28.03 -27.10 -73.87
CA ARG A 5 -26.93 -26.32 -73.30
C ARG A 5 -27.08 -24.83 -73.65
N ARG A 6 -26.86 -23.95 -72.65
CA ARG A 6 -26.16 -22.70 -72.93
C ARG A 6 -25.24 -22.35 -71.76
N LEU A 7 -23.99 -22.31 -72.13
CA LEU A 7 -22.86 -21.82 -71.41
C LEU A 7 -23.01 -20.28 -71.31
N VAL A 8 -23.08 -19.76 -70.09
CA VAL A 8 -22.89 -18.31 -69.84
C VAL A 8 -21.83 -18.16 -68.85
N THR A 9 -20.68 -17.70 -69.27
CA THR A 9 -19.54 -17.26 -68.50
C THR A 9 -19.94 -15.99 -67.71
N VAL A 10 -20.01 -16.04 -66.39
CA VAL A 10 -20.15 -14.85 -65.57
C VAL A 10 -18.87 -14.70 -64.75
N ILE A 11 -18.21 -13.62 -65.01
CA ILE A 11 -17.01 -13.12 -64.36
C ILE A 11 -17.31 -12.94 -62.88
N ALA A 12 -16.62 -13.67 -62.03
CA ALA A 12 -16.67 -13.51 -60.58
C ALA A 12 -15.84 -12.27 -60.21
N ALA A 13 -16.52 -11.18 -59.89
CA ALA A 13 -15.90 -10.08 -59.17
C ALA A 13 -15.80 -10.48 -57.71
N ALA A 14 -14.59 -10.82 -57.26
CA ALA A 14 -14.28 -11.08 -55.88
C ALA A 14 -14.27 -9.75 -55.09
N SER A 15 -15.39 -9.41 -54.46
CA SER A 15 -15.43 -8.36 -53.45
C SER A 15 -14.92 -8.94 -52.15
N ALA A 16 -13.66 -8.65 -51.83
CA ALA A 16 -13.08 -8.94 -50.52
C ALA A 16 -13.76 -8.05 -49.45
N LEU A 17 -14.69 -8.63 -48.72
CA LEU A 17 -15.30 -8.03 -47.56
C LEU A 17 -14.31 -8.20 -46.38
N THR A 18 -13.47 -7.18 -46.19
CA THR A 18 -12.60 -7.09 -44.99
C THR A 18 -13.46 -6.79 -43.79
N VAL A 19 -13.87 -7.84 -43.08
CA VAL A 19 -14.46 -7.69 -41.73
C VAL A 19 -13.35 -7.27 -40.79
N MET A 20 -13.30 -5.97 -40.49
CA MET A 20 -12.52 -5.48 -39.36
C MET A 20 -13.17 -6.03 -38.07
N LEU A 21 -12.59 -7.09 -37.52
CA LEU A 21 -12.77 -7.44 -36.12
C LEU A 21 -12.12 -6.33 -35.29
N VAL A 22 -12.92 -5.38 -34.86
CA VAL A 22 -12.57 -4.53 -33.73
C VAL A 22 -12.58 -5.45 -32.53
N GLY A 23 -11.44 -6.03 -32.25
CA GLY A 23 -11.20 -6.71 -30.98
C GLY A 23 -11.40 -5.68 -29.89
N CYS A 24 -12.34 -5.95 -28.96
CA CYS A 24 -12.33 -5.29 -27.67
C CYS A 24 -10.95 -5.53 -27.07
N ALA A 25 -10.10 -4.52 -27.15
CA ALA A 25 -8.92 -4.44 -26.31
C ALA A 25 -9.46 -4.43 -24.88
N GLY A 26 -9.37 -5.57 -24.21
CA GLY A 26 -9.57 -5.63 -22.78
C GLY A 26 -8.68 -4.56 -22.18
N SER A 27 -9.27 -3.62 -21.46
CA SER A 27 -8.51 -2.69 -20.65
C SER A 27 -7.65 -3.54 -19.73
N ALA A 28 -6.35 -3.62 -20.02
CA ALA A 28 -5.40 -4.11 -19.07
C ALA A 28 -5.61 -3.28 -17.80
N ALA A 29 -5.82 -3.94 -16.68
CA ALA A 29 -5.80 -3.28 -15.39
C ALA A 29 -4.50 -2.46 -15.35
N PRO A 30 -4.53 -1.21 -14.88
CA PRO A 30 -3.29 -0.46 -14.72
C PRO A 30 -2.39 -1.29 -13.81
N THR A 31 -1.27 -1.75 -14.35
CA THR A 31 -0.17 -2.20 -13.51
C THR A 31 0.13 -1.04 -12.58
N SER A 32 0.07 -1.27 -11.26
CA SER A 32 0.50 -0.29 -10.29
C SER A 32 1.98 -0.01 -10.54
N THR A 33 2.23 0.96 -11.38
CA THR A 33 3.56 1.55 -11.46
C THR A 33 3.67 2.40 -10.22
N GLY A 34 4.69 2.14 -9.40
CA GLY A 34 4.98 2.92 -8.20
C GLY A 34 4.84 4.42 -8.45
N ALA A 35 4.65 5.19 -7.38
CA ALA A 35 4.46 6.64 -7.51
C ALA A 35 5.51 7.24 -8.45
N PRO A 36 5.12 8.14 -9.36
CA PRO A 36 6.06 8.75 -10.30
C PRO A 36 7.12 9.54 -9.53
N THR A 37 8.38 9.30 -9.85
CA THR A 37 9.53 10.02 -9.26
C THR A 37 10.06 11.06 -10.21
N VAL A 38 10.62 12.14 -9.67
CA VAL A 38 11.35 13.12 -10.47
C VAL A 38 12.78 12.64 -10.74
N SER A 39 13.25 12.93 -11.96
CA SER A 39 14.66 12.71 -12.30
C SER A 39 15.45 13.99 -12.00
N GLY A 40 16.22 13.99 -10.93
CA GLY A 40 17.08 15.11 -10.53
C GLY A 40 16.75 15.66 -9.13
N PRO A 41 17.51 16.67 -8.68
CA PRO A 41 17.30 17.26 -7.37
C PRO A 41 15.94 17.96 -7.31
N VAL A 42 15.19 17.68 -6.24
CA VAL A 42 13.94 18.37 -5.92
C VAL A 42 14.27 19.64 -5.13
N ALA A 43 13.68 20.76 -5.53
CA ALA A 43 13.85 22.00 -4.78
C ALA A 43 13.23 21.86 -3.38
N PRO A 44 13.90 22.41 -2.34
CA PRO A 44 13.30 22.51 -1.02
C PRO A 44 11.97 23.26 -1.06
N LEU A 45 11.03 22.93 -0.16
CA LEU A 45 9.72 23.59 -0.12
C LEU A 45 9.84 25.11 0.01
N ALA A 46 10.81 25.61 0.78
CA ALA A 46 11.05 27.04 0.96
C ALA A 46 11.49 27.79 -0.32
N GLU A 47 11.95 27.07 -1.34
CA GLU A 47 12.37 27.63 -2.64
C GLU A 47 11.29 27.51 -3.72
N LEU A 48 10.13 26.93 -3.39
CA LEU A 48 9.03 26.84 -4.33
C LEU A 48 8.35 28.19 -4.52
N ASP A 49 8.01 28.50 -5.76
CA ASP A 49 7.17 29.65 -6.11
C ASP A 49 5.70 29.30 -5.85
N VAL A 50 5.26 29.58 -4.62
CA VAL A 50 3.89 29.30 -4.18
C VAL A 50 2.97 30.45 -4.63
N PRO A 51 1.90 30.20 -5.38
CA PRO A 51 0.97 31.24 -5.81
C PRO A 51 0.27 31.89 -4.61
N THR A 52 0.10 33.21 -4.65
CA THR A 52 -0.54 33.99 -3.59
C THR A 52 -2.00 33.56 -3.35
N ASP A 53 -2.68 33.11 -4.39
CA ASP A 53 -4.02 32.55 -4.30
C ASP A 53 -4.02 31.14 -4.92
N PRO A 54 -3.97 30.08 -4.12
CA PRO A 54 -4.00 28.70 -4.61
C PRO A 54 -5.31 28.35 -5.34
N ARG A 55 -6.40 29.12 -5.13
CA ARG A 55 -7.67 28.94 -5.86
C ARG A 55 -7.57 29.32 -7.34
N SER A 56 -6.53 30.07 -7.70
CA SER A 56 -6.26 30.42 -9.11
C SER A 56 -5.69 29.27 -9.93
N ILE A 57 -5.19 28.21 -9.28
CA ILE A 57 -4.67 27.03 -9.96
C ILE A 57 -5.85 26.20 -10.45
N ALA A 58 -5.90 25.96 -11.76
CA ALA A 58 -6.92 25.14 -12.39
C ALA A 58 -6.28 23.92 -13.09
N GLY A 59 -7.00 22.81 -13.07
CA GLY A 59 -6.62 21.57 -13.75
C GLY A 59 -6.00 20.53 -12.80
N PRO A 60 -5.72 19.32 -13.33
CA PRO A 60 -5.10 18.25 -12.55
C PRO A 60 -3.63 18.55 -12.29
N SER A 61 -3.15 18.11 -11.13
CA SER A 61 -1.72 18.08 -10.80
C SER A 61 -1.35 16.70 -10.27
N THR A 62 -0.08 16.33 -10.44
CA THR A 62 0.44 15.06 -9.92
C THR A 62 1.58 15.36 -8.96
N ALA A 63 1.45 14.90 -7.73
CA ALA A 63 2.55 14.96 -6.78
C ALA A 63 3.63 13.94 -7.21
N LEU A 64 4.88 14.38 -7.17
CA LEU A 64 6.03 13.55 -7.53
C LEU A 64 6.85 13.32 -6.26
N LEU A 65 7.30 12.08 -6.08
CA LEU A 65 8.21 11.75 -5.00
C LEU A 65 9.66 12.00 -5.44
N ALA A 66 10.47 12.52 -4.53
CA ALA A 66 11.92 12.62 -4.73
C ALA A 66 12.58 11.24 -4.73
N ASP A 67 12.10 10.36 -3.86
CA ASP A 67 12.49 8.97 -3.73
C ASP A 67 11.25 8.11 -3.42
N ALA A 68 11.15 6.94 -4.03
CA ALA A 68 10.09 5.96 -3.76
C ALA A 68 10.55 4.86 -2.79
N GLY A 69 11.81 4.88 -2.36
CA GLY A 69 12.36 3.94 -1.39
C GLY A 69 11.86 4.23 0.03
N ILE A 70 11.82 3.19 0.85
CA ILE A 70 11.55 3.31 2.27
C ILE A 70 12.90 3.49 2.97
N PRO A 71 13.15 4.64 3.64
CA PRO A 71 14.41 4.85 4.33
C PRO A 71 14.49 3.95 5.58
N VAL A 72 15.62 3.26 5.69
CA VAL A 72 15.94 2.44 6.86
C VAL A 72 16.48 3.32 7.98
N ILE A 73 16.17 3.00 9.24
CA ILE A 73 16.78 3.69 10.40
C ILE A 73 18.26 3.37 10.50
N ASP A 74 19.05 4.37 10.91
CA ASP A 74 20.44 4.19 11.22
C ASP A 74 20.66 3.43 12.55
N GLY A 75 21.71 2.67 12.65
CA GLY A 75 22.12 1.99 13.89
C GLY A 75 22.31 0.50 13.74
N ASP A 76 22.98 -0.10 14.73
CA ASP A 76 23.16 -1.54 14.83
C ASP A 76 22.09 -2.10 15.78
N TRP A 77 20.98 -2.52 15.21
CA TRP A 77 19.85 -3.07 15.95
C TRP A 77 19.89 -4.60 15.93
N SER A 78 19.49 -5.21 17.03
CA SER A 78 19.43 -6.67 17.15
C SER A 78 18.09 -7.13 17.69
N SER A 79 17.57 -8.21 17.15
CA SER A 79 16.36 -8.86 17.65
C SER A 79 16.68 -9.67 18.90
N THR A 80 15.83 -9.59 19.93
CA THR A 80 15.86 -10.41 21.14
C THR A 80 14.59 -11.23 21.21
N LEU A 81 14.70 -12.50 20.88
CA LEU A 81 13.61 -13.48 20.92
C LEU A 81 13.96 -14.62 21.88
N PRO A 82 12.99 -15.27 22.53
CA PRO A 82 11.57 -14.99 22.42
C PRO A 82 11.15 -13.67 23.07
N THR A 83 10.10 -13.04 22.53
CA THR A 83 9.43 -11.89 23.15
C THR A 83 7.95 -12.17 23.33
N THR A 84 7.32 -11.55 24.33
CA THR A 84 5.86 -11.60 24.51
C THR A 84 5.30 -10.21 24.32
N VAL A 85 4.34 -10.08 23.41
CA VAL A 85 3.69 -8.83 23.05
C VAL A 85 2.18 -8.92 23.22
N VAL A 86 1.55 -7.78 23.43
CA VAL A 86 0.09 -7.69 23.44
C VAL A 86 -0.39 -7.63 21.98
N SER A 87 -1.13 -8.65 21.56
CA SER A 87 -1.82 -8.69 20.28
C SER A 87 -3.20 -8.04 20.42
N ARG A 88 -3.49 -7.05 19.59
CA ARG A 88 -4.74 -6.28 19.54
C ARG A 88 -5.81 -7.00 18.74
N ASP A 89 -6.16 -8.20 19.15
CA ASP A 89 -7.12 -9.02 18.42
C ASP A 89 -8.52 -8.38 18.39
N LEU A 90 -9.28 -8.61 17.34
CA LEU A 90 -10.61 -8.01 17.17
C LEU A 90 -11.63 -8.47 18.22
N ASP A 91 -11.38 -9.60 18.89
CA ASP A 91 -12.20 -10.13 19.99
C ASP A 91 -11.65 -9.79 21.38
N GLY A 92 -10.59 -9.00 21.45
CA GLY A 92 -9.95 -8.51 22.66
C GLY A 92 -8.45 -8.84 22.71
N ASP A 93 -7.73 -8.05 23.46
CA ASP A 93 -6.28 -8.16 23.63
C ASP A 93 -5.86 -9.52 24.20
N ARG A 94 -4.75 -10.04 23.69
CA ARG A 94 -4.11 -11.24 24.25
C ARG A 94 -2.59 -11.18 24.19
N ASP A 95 -1.94 -11.87 25.09
CA ASP A 95 -0.49 -12.06 25.03
C ASP A 95 -0.14 -13.11 23.95
N VAL A 96 0.80 -12.76 23.09
CA VAL A 96 1.38 -13.66 22.07
C VAL A 96 2.89 -13.72 22.28
N THR A 97 3.42 -14.93 22.41
CA THR A 97 4.87 -15.15 22.45
C THR A 97 5.36 -15.41 21.02
N VAL A 98 6.31 -14.62 20.58
CA VAL A 98 7.02 -14.78 19.32
C VAL A 98 8.37 -15.40 19.61
N ASP A 99 8.54 -16.67 19.24
CA ASP A 99 9.77 -17.43 19.47
C ASP A 99 10.80 -17.16 18.35
N VAL A 100 10.34 -17.00 17.12
CA VAL A 100 11.14 -16.82 15.90
C VAL A 100 10.44 -15.81 14.99
N ALA A 101 11.22 -14.98 14.31
CA ALA A 101 10.76 -14.00 13.35
C ALA A 101 11.74 -13.88 12.15
N ASP A 102 12.20 -15.01 11.63
CA ASP A 102 13.11 -15.05 10.47
C ASP A 102 12.34 -14.95 9.13
N ARG A 103 11.07 -15.35 9.14
CA ARG A 103 10.18 -15.38 7.98
C ARG A 103 8.88 -14.68 8.31
N VAL A 104 8.76 -13.43 7.89
CA VAL A 104 7.69 -12.53 8.31
C VAL A 104 6.76 -12.19 7.14
N ILE A 105 5.47 -12.02 7.42
CA ILE A 105 4.49 -11.44 6.49
C ILE A 105 3.76 -10.32 7.23
N GLY A 106 3.72 -9.12 6.62
CA GLY A 106 2.87 -8.01 7.02
C GLY A 106 1.60 -8.00 6.19
N LEU A 107 0.43 -7.84 6.83
CA LEU A 107 -0.88 -7.84 6.20
C LEU A 107 -1.74 -6.68 6.67
N ASP A 108 -1.89 -5.67 5.84
CA ASP A 108 -2.79 -4.53 6.08
C ASP A 108 -3.24 -3.90 4.75
N ILE A 109 -4.35 -3.18 4.78
CA ILE A 109 -4.93 -2.61 3.57
C ILE A 109 -4.08 -1.48 2.97
N ALA A 110 -3.24 -0.84 3.77
CA ALA A 110 -2.39 0.28 3.38
C ALA A 110 -0.96 -0.15 2.99
N GLY A 111 -0.51 -1.34 3.43
CA GLY A 111 0.87 -1.82 3.26
C GLY A 111 1.85 -1.20 4.26
N SER A 112 1.36 -0.53 5.29
CA SER A 112 2.16 0.20 6.28
C SER A 112 2.97 -0.72 7.18
N ILE A 113 2.47 -1.93 7.48
CA ILE A 113 3.20 -2.94 8.27
C ILE A 113 4.47 -3.39 7.54
N ALA A 114 4.35 -3.74 6.25
CA ALA A 114 5.51 -4.13 5.46
C ALA A 114 6.51 -2.97 5.29
N ALA A 115 6.02 -1.75 5.09
CA ALA A 115 6.85 -0.56 5.04
C ALA A 115 7.61 -0.33 6.36
N THR A 116 6.96 -0.54 7.49
CA THR A 116 7.58 -0.43 8.81
C THR A 116 8.67 -1.48 9.02
N ILE A 117 8.43 -2.74 8.62
CA ILE A 117 9.44 -3.81 8.66
C ILE A 117 10.67 -3.42 7.83
N VAL A 118 10.49 -2.87 6.63
CA VAL A 118 11.58 -2.35 5.80
C VAL A 118 12.28 -1.18 6.49
N GLY A 119 11.54 -0.24 7.05
CA GLY A 119 12.08 0.92 7.78
C GLY A 119 12.93 0.53 8.99
N LEU A 120 12.62 -0.58 9.63
CA LEU A 120 13.43 -1.18 10.71
C LEU A 120 14.69 -1.91 10.19
N GLY A 121 14.90 -2.01 8.88
CA GLY A 121 16.02 -2.73 8.28
C GLY A 121 15.79 -4.23 8.09
N GLU A 122 14.58 -4.71 8.33
CA GLU A 122 14.26 -6.15 8.36
C GLU A 122 13.50 -6.62 7.08
N GLY A 123 13.58 -5.84 6.01
CA GLY A 123 12.93 -6.17 4.74
C GLY A 123 13.29 -7.55 4.18
N ASP A 124 14.50 -8.02 4.41
CA ASP A 124 14.98 -9.35 3.97
C ASP A 124 14.26 -10.51 4.68
N ARG A 125 13.61 -10.27 5.82
CA ARG A 125 12.78 -11.27 6.50
C ARG A 125 11.40 -11.42 5.88
N LEU A 126 10.95 -10.48 5.04
CA LEU A 126 9.67 -10.58 4.37
C LEU A 126 9.69 -11.69 3.32
N VAL A 127 8.78 -12.65 3.45
CA VAL A 127 8.68 -13.81 2.56
C VAL A 127 7.45 -13.79 1.66
N GLY A 128 6.55 -12.86 1.88
CA GLY A 128 5.35 -12.63 1.10
C GLY A 128 4.78 -11.25 1.41
N ARG A 129 3.88 -10.77 0.57
CA ARG A 129 3.25 -9.46 0.71
C ARG A 129 1.76 -9.51 0.37
N ASP A 130 1.00 -8.58 0.91
CA ASP A 130 -0.32 -8.27 0.35
C ASP A 130 -0.20 -7.44 -0.95
N VAL A 131 -1.33 -7.16 -1.58
CA VAL A 131 -1.36 -6.39 -2.83
C VAL A 131 -0.97 -4.92 -2.63
N SER A 132 -1.16 -4.37 -1.43
CA SER A 132 -0.88 -2.96 -1.10
C SER A 132 0.59 -2.70 -0.79
N SER A 133 1.33 -3.72 -0.39
CA SER A 133 2.77 -3.64 -0.11
C SER A 133 3.60 -3.66 -1.40
N ASP A 134 3.28 -2.75 -2.32
CA ASP A 134 3.90 -2.65 -3.66
C ASP A 134 5.03 -1.61 -3.66
N TYR A 135 5.96 -1.75 -2.73
CA TYR A 135 7.13 -0.87 -2.58
C TYR A 135 8.33 -1.39 -3.36
N GLN A 136 9.24 -0.48 -3.68
CA GLN A 136 10.52 -0.84 -4.28
C GLN A 136 11.27 -1.84 -3.36
N GLY A 137 11.70 -2.95 -3.92
CA GLY A 137 12.34 -4.05 -3.20
C GLY A 137 11.40 -5.14 -2.72
N LEU A 138 10.06 -4.92 -2.68
CA LEU A 138 9.07 -5.93 -2.29
C LEU A 138 8.26 -6.47 -3.48
N THR A 139 8.34 -5.86 -4.65
CA THR A 139 7.53 -6.19 -5.83
C THR A 139 7.68 -7.64 -6.29
N ASP A 140 8.84 -8.24 -6.08
CA ASP A 140 9.14 -9.63 -6.47
C ASP A 140 8.66 -10.67 -5.45
N LEU A 141 8.21 -10.24 -4.27
CA LEU A 141 7.68 -11.16 -3.26
C LEU A 141 6.32 -11.74 -3.70
N PRO A 142 6.06 -13.03 -3.38
CA PRO A 142 4.77 -13.65 -3.63
C PRO A 142 3.62 -12.87 -2.98
N ILE A 143 2.55 -12.61 -3.75
CA ILE A 143 1.35 -11.98 -3.22
C ILE A 143 0.51 -13.05 -2.52
N VAL A 144 0.19 -12.82 -1.25
CA VAL A 144 -0.59 -13.74 -0.40
C VAL A 144 -2.05 -13.31 -0.22
N THR A 145 -2.49 -12.31 -0.98
CA THR A 145 -3.89 -11.90 -1.05
C THR A 145 -4.46 -12.17 -2.44
N SER A 146 -5.77 -12.33 -2.54
CA SER A 146 -6.50 -12.53 -3.78
C SER A 146 -7.72 -11.60 -3.85
N ASN A 147 -8.25 -11.35 -5.05
CA ASN A 147 -9.41 -10.47 -5.25
C ASN A 147 -9.30 -9.11 -4.52
N GLY A 148 -8.10 -8.53 -4.53
CA GLY A 148 -7.75 -7.33 -3.78
C GLY A 148 -7.18 -7.69 -2.41
N HIS A 149 -8.01 -7.68 -1.35
CA HIS A 149 -7.54 -7.81 0.04
C HIS A 149 -8.06 -9.07 0.75
N THR A 150 -8.41 -10.13 0.00
CA THR A 150 -8.79 -11.41 0.60
C THR A 150 -7.54 -12.24 0.89
N VAL A 151 -7.31 -12.58 2.15
CA VAL A 151 -6.17 -13.40 2.57
C VAL A 151 -6.28 -14.82 2.01
N ASN A 152 -5.19 -15.31 1.44
CA ASN A 152 -5.05 -16.67 0.95
C ASN A 152 -4.18 -17.49 1.91
N SER A 153 -4.83 -18.24 2.80
CA SER A 153 -4.13 -19.06 3.80
C SER A 153 -3.20 -20.11 3.19
N GLU A 154 -3.58 -20.71 2.06
CA GLU A 154 -2.75 -21.73 1.40
C GLU A 154 -1.44 -21.11 0.88
N ALA A 155 -1.52 -19.91 0.29
CA ALA A 155 -0.33 -19.17 -0.15
C ALA A 155 0.58 -18.81 1.03
N ILE A 156 0.01 -18.36 2.15
CA ILE A 156 0.77 -18.06 3.37
C ILE A 156 1.44 -19.32 3.91
N LEU A 157 0.70 -20.41 4.09
CA LEU A 157 1.22 -21.68 4.59
C LEU A 157 2.33 -22.25 3.71
N ALA A 158 2.22 -22.11 2.39
CA ALA A 158 3.26 -22.53 1.44
C ALA A 158 4.58 -21.79 1.63
N LEU A 159 4.53 -20.53 2.07
CA LEU A 159 5.70 -19.72 2.38
C LEU A 159 6.31 -20.03 3.75
N ARG A 160 5.60 -20.78 4.61
CA ARG A 160 6.05 -21.17 5.95
C ARG A 160 6.60 -19.99 6.76
N PRO A 161 5.81 -18.94 6.99
CA PRO A 161 6.24 -17.85 7.86
C PRO A 161 6.28 -18.32 9.31
N ASP A 162 7.14 -17.68 10.10
CA ASP A 162 7.21 -17.86 11.55
C ASP A 162 6.27 -16.88 12.25
N LEU A 163 6.12 -15.68 11.65
CA LEU A 163 5.35 -14.58 12.18
C LEU A 163 4.51 -13.93 11.07
N VAL A 164 3.26 -13.67 11.41
CA VAL A 164 2.36 -12.81 10.63
C VAL A 164 1.96 -11.63 11.53
N ILE A 165 2.17 -10.41 11.03
CA ILE A 165 1.73 -9.17 11.69
C ILE A 165 0.58 -8.61 10.85
N THR A 166 -0.54 -8.26 11.49
CA THR A 166 -1.72 -7.71 10.81
C THR A 166 -2.44 -6.70 11.69
N ASP A 167 -3.16 -5.77 11.09
CA ASP A 167 -4.07 -4.85 11.77
C ASP A 167 -5.55 -5.29 11.66
N GLY A 168 -5.81 -6.43 11.00
CA GLY A 168 -7.15 -6.97 10.80
C GLY A 168 -7.95 -6.29 9.67
N THR A 169 -7.39 -5.32 8.96
CA THR A 169 -8.08 -4.64 7.85
C THR A 169 -8.18 -5.50 6.57
N VAL A 170 -7.35 -6.53 6.46
CA VAL A 170 -7.43 -7.55 5.41
C VAL A 170 -7.98 -8.85 6.00
N GLY A 171 -8.88 -9.51 5.28
CA GLY A 171 -9.62 -10.66 5.85
C GLY A 171 -9.85 -11.81 4.88
N PRO A 172 -10.66 -12.78 5.27
CA PRO A 172 -11.47 -12.84 6.49
C PRO A 172 -10.67 -13.23 7.76
N VAL A 173 -11.14 -12.79 8.92
CA VAL A 173 -10.43 -12.96 10.22
C VAL A 173 -10.28 -14.42 10.65
N ASP A 174 -11.22 -15.29 10.29
CA ASP A 174 -11.16 -16.74 10.56
C ASP A 174 -9.96 -17.41 9.87
N VAL A 175 -9.47 -16.87 8.77
CA VAL A 175 -8.22 -17.31 8.13
C VAL A 175 -7.02 -17.08 9.06
N VAL A 176 -7.00 -15.97 9.75
CA VAL A 176 -5.94 -15.64 10.73
C VAL A 176 -5.92 -16.68 11.86
N GLN A 177 -7.10 -17.10 12.33
CA GLN A 177 -7.18 -18.15 13.34
C GLN A 177 -6.62 -19.48 12.83
N GLN A 178 -6.89 -19.84 11.56
CA GLN A 178 -6.31 -21.03 10.94
C GLN A 178 -4.78 -21.00 10.90
N LEU A 179 -4.18 -19.83 10.72
CA LEU A 179 -2.71 -19.67 10.76
C LEU A 179 -2.15 -19.98 12.16
N ARG A 180 -2.83 -19.54 13.23
CA ARG A 180 -2.48 -19.86 14.61
C ARG A 180 -2.62 -21.37 14.88
N ASP A 181 -3.68 -22.00 14.41
CA ASP A 181 -3.88 -23.45 14.54
C ASP A 181 -2.80 -24.25 13.82
N ALA A 182 -2.21 -23.69 12.76
CA ALA A 182 -1.06 -24.24 12.06
C ALA A 182 0.30 -23.99 12.77
N GLY A 183 0.29 -23.31 13.93
CA GLY A 183 1.48 -23.05 14.72
C GLY A 183 2.28 -21.80 14.31
N ILE A 184 1.69 -20.89 13.52
CA ILE A 184 2.29 -19.62 13.15
C ILE A 184 1.96 -18.59 14.23
N SER A 185 2.97 -17.83 14.70
CA SER A 185 2.72 -16.68 15.55
C SER A 185 1.98 -15.59 14.78
N VAL A 186 0.82 -15.15 15.26
CA VAL A 186 0.07 -14.05 14.63
C VAL A 186 -0.16 -12.96 15.66
N VAL A 187 0.34 -11.78 15.36
CA VAL A 187 0.24 -10.57 16.18
C VAL A 187 -0.62 -9.54 15.47
N PHE A 188 -1.67 -9.08 16.14
CA PHE A 188 -2.44 -7.94 15.68
C PHE A 188 -1.86 -6.66 16.28
N VAL A 189 -1.71 -5.64 15.45
CA VAL A 189 -1.32 -4.28 15.82
C VAL A 189 -2.53 -3.35 15.65
N ASP A 190 -2.46 -2.17 16.25
CA ASP A 190 -3.53 -1.18 16.11
C ASP A 190 -3.60 -0.64 14.67
N ALA A 191 -4.84 -0.43 14.20
CA ALA A 191 -5.13 0.11 12.86
C ALA A 191 -5.38 1.62 12.91
N ASP A 192 -4.51 2.39 13.59
CA ASP A 192 -4.64 3.85 13.66
C ASP A 192 -4.04 4.50 12.41
N SER A 193 -4.89 5.12 11.60
CA SER A 193 -4.51 5.82 10.36
C SER A 193 -4.10 7.27 10.56
N SER A 194 -4.01 7.75 11.81
CA SER A 194 -3.57 9.11 12.12
C SER A 194 -2.07 9.31 11.85
N LEU A 195 -1.63 10.57 11.80
CA LEU A 195 -0.20 10.88 11.73
C LEU A 195 0.58 10.36 12.94
N ALA A 196 -0.03 10.36 14.12
CA ALA A 196 0.55 9.79 15.36
C ALA A 196 0.62 8.27 15.29
N GLY A 197 -0.37 7.61 14.70
CA GLY A 197 -0.44 6.16 14.52
C GLY A 197 0.77 5.57 13.80
N ALA A 198 1.45 6.34 12.96
CA ALA A 198 2.67 5.89 12.29
C ALA A 198 3.79 5.55 13.28
N GLY A 199 3.98 6.36 14.34
CA GLY A 199 4.93 6.09 15.41
C GLY A 199 4.51 4.88 16.25
N GLU A 200 3.24 4.80 16.63
CA GLU A 200 2.70 3.68 17.40
C GLU A 200 2.84 2.35 16.66
N LEU A 201 2.59 2.35 15.34
CA LEU A 201 2.80 1.17 14.49
C LEU A 201 4.27 0.73 14.49
N ALA A 202 5.20 1.70 14.41
CA ALA A 202 6.63 1.40 14.44
C ALA A 202 7.05 0.72 15.77
N GLU A 203 6.52 1.19 16.90
CA GLU A 203 6.77 0.56 18.20
C GLU A 203 6.20 -0.86 18.27
N GLN A 204 4.95 -1.06 17.85
CA GLN A 204 4.27 -2.36 17.95
C GLN A 204 4.92 -3.40 17.01
N VAL A 205 5.27 -3.01 15.77
CA VAL A 205 5.99 -3.90 14.84
C VAL A 205 7.38 -4.22 15.37
N GLY A 206 8.10 -3.21 15.89
CA GLY A 206 9.41 -3.42 16.53
C GLY A 206 9.33 -4.40 17.70
N GLN A 207 8.33 -4.28 18.56
CA GLN A 207 8.10 -5.22 19.67
C GLN A 207 7.82 -6.63 19.16
N ALA A 208 6.98 -6.78 18.12
CA ALA A 208 6.67 -8.09 17.54
C ALA A 208 7.90 -8.77 16.91
N LEU A 209 8.86 -8.01 16.41
CA LEU A 209 10.12 -8.51 15.87
C LEU A 209 11.20 -8.73 16.94
N GLY A 210 10.90 -8.45 18.21
CA GLY A 210 11.88 -8.49 19.30
C GLY A 210 12.90 -7.35 19.25
N MET A 211 12.56 -6.24 18.62
CA MET A 211 13.41 -5.07 18.34
C MET A 211 12.78 -3.78 18.92
N ALA A 212 12.33 -3.82 20.17
CA ALA A 212 11.58 -2.73 20.79
C ALA A 212 12.34 -1.39 20.75
N ASP A 213 13.65 -1.39 20.97
CA ASP A 213 14.46 -0.16 20.92
C ASP A 213 14.55 0.41 19.50
N ALA A 214 14.63 -0.44 18.47
CA ALA A 214 14.59 -0.03 17.08
C ALA A 214 13.20 0.54 16.71
N GLY A 215 12.12 -0.10 17.18
CA GLY A 215 10.76 0.40 17.03
C GLY A 215 10.59 1.80 17.61
N ALA A 216 11.05 2.02 18.84
CA ALA A 216 11.03 3.34 19.48
C ALA A 216 11.89 4.38 18.75
N ALA A 217 13.04 3.99 18.22
CA ALA A 217 13.89 4.88 17.42
C ALA A 217 13.22 5.28 16.08
N LEU A 218 12.57 4.32 15.41
CA LEU A 218 11.83 4.60 14.18
C LEU A 218 10.63 5.51 14.46
N ALA A 219 9.88 5.26 15.54
CA ALA A 219 8.77 6.10 15.97
C ALA A 219 9.21 7.55 16.19
N ALA A 220 10.27 7.75 16.98
CA ALA A 220 10.81 9.09 17.22
C ALA A 220 11.28 9.80 15.94
N LYS A 221 11.88 9.05 15.00
CA LYS A 221 12.27 9.57 13.68
C LYS A 221 11.06 10.02 12.87
N LEU A 222 10.01 9.18 12.78
CA LEU A 222 8.78 9.49 12.06
C LEU A 222 8.09 10.73 12.63
N ASP A 223 7.93 10.82 13.94
CA ASP A 223 7.34 11.97 14.62
C ASP A 223 8.11 13.27 14.33
N ALA A 224 9.44 13.20 14.37
CA ALA A 224 10.29 14.35 14.08
C ALA A 224 10.17 14.77 12.60
N GLU A 225 10.18 13.84 11.65
CA GLU A 225 10.06 14.11 10.22
C GLU A 225 8.69 14.67 9.85
N ILE A 226 7.60 14.09 10.39
CA ILE A 226 6.24 14.58 10.21
C ILE A 226 6.12 16.01 10.74
N SER A 227 6.56 16.25 11.99
CA SER A 227 6.51 17.56 12.61
C SER A 227 7.31 18.61 11.85
N ALA A 228 8.51 18.25 11.39
CA ALA A 228 9.35 19.13 10.57
C ALA A 228 8.68 19.47 9.23
N LYS A 229 8.08 18.47 8.58
CA LYS A 229 7.40 18.65 7.31
C LYS A 229 6.15 19.53 7.43
N VAL A 230 5.35 19.33 8.47
CA VAL A 230 4.20 20.19 8.79
C VAL A 230 4.65 21.63 9.02
N ALA A 231 5.74 21.83 9.77
CA ALA A 231 6.28 23.18 10.00
C ALA A 231 6.81 23.84 8.71
N GLU A 232 7.49 23.08 7.83
CA GLU A 232 7.95 23.59 6.52
C GLU A 232 6.77 24.03 5.65
N ILE A 233 5.69 23.24 5.60
CA ILE A 233 4.49 23.55 4.83
C ILE A 233 3.81 24.79 5.41
N ALA A 234 3.63 24.85 6.72
CA ALA A 234 3.02 25.98 7.40
C ALA A 234 3.76 27.31 7.13
N ALA A 235 5.08 27.24 6.92
CA ALA A 235 5.89 28.43 6.62
C ALA A 235 5.66 29.01 5.21
N ILE A 236 5.15 28.20 4.26
CA ILE A 236 4.93 28.63 2.86
C ILE A 236 3.44 28.80 2.51
N VAL A 237 2.53 28.36 3.38
CA VAL A 237 1.08 28.50 3.13
C VAL A 237 0.70 29.98 3.08
N PRO A 238 0.06 30.46 1.99
CA PRO A 238 -0.37 31.85 1.89
C PRO A 238 -1.41 32.20 2.95
N ALA A 239 -1.29 33.41 3.50
CA ALA A 239 -2.32 33.92 4.42
C ALA A 239 -3.66 34.07 3.70
N GLY A 240 -4.74 33.61 4.32
CA GLY A 240 -6.09 33.70 3.75
C GLY A 240 -7.07 32.70 4.34
N GLU A 241 -8.24 32.59 3.72
CA GLU A 241 -9.17 31.53 4.08
C GLU A 241 -8.64 30.16 3.65
N PRO A 242 -8.74 29.13 4.50
CA PRO A 242 -8.35 27.76 4.16
C PRO A 242 -9.05 27.26 2.90
N LEU A 243 -8.37 26.41 2.16
CA LEU A 243 -9.00 25.68 1.07
C LEU A 243 -10.00 24.67 1.62
N ARG A 244 -11.12 24.48 0.90
CA ARG A 244 -12.01 23.37 1.15
C ARG A 244 -11.51 22.16 0.40
N VAL A 245 -11.10 21.13 1.13
CA VAL A 245 -10.53 19.90 0.58
C VAL A 245 -11.49 18.74 0.79
N LEU A 246 -11.60 17.88 -0.20
CA LEU A 246 -12.31 16.61 -0.12
C LEU A 246 -11.35 15.50 -0.53
N PHE A 247 -11.14 14.54 0.36
CA PHE A 247 -10.38 13.34 0.03
C PHE A 247 -11.33 12.28 -0.52
N LEU A 248 -11.09 11.86 -1.75
CA LEU A 248 -11.96 10.95 -2.49
C LEU A 248 -11.15 9.80 -3.07
N TYR A 249 -11.53 8.56 -2.74
CA TYR A 249 -11.02 7.37 -3.39
C TYR A 249 -12.00 6.89 -4.45
N LEU A 250 -11.51 6.72 -5.68
CA LEU A 250 -12.29 6.24 -6.82
C LEU A 250 -11.78 4.87 -7.25
N ARG A 251 -12.64 3.87 -7.22
CA ARG A 251 -12.30 2.52 -7.67
C ARG A 251 -12.65 2.31 -9.14
N GLY A 252 -11.90 2.94 -10.03
CA GLY A 252 -11.96 2.73 -11.48
C GLY A 252 -13.37 2.70 -12.05
N GLY A 253 -13.62 1.77 -12.97
CA GLY A 253 -14.91 1.61 -13.66
C GLY A 253 -16.02 0.94 -12.86
N SER A 254 -15.79 0.59 -11.59
CA SER A 254 -16.79 -0.14 -10.77
C SER A 254 -17.90 0.76 -10.21
N GLY A 255 -17.83 2.07 -10.40
CA GLY A 255 -18.79 3.02 -9.81
C GLY A 255 -18.75 3.09 -8.28
N ILE A 256 -17.69 2.59 -7.68
CA ILE A 256 -17.47 2.62 -6.23
C ILE A 256 -16.57 3.82 -5.91
N TYR A 257 -16.98 4.59 -4.91
CA TYR A 257 -16.19 5.68 -4.37
C TYR A 257 -16.36 5.74 -2.84
N TYR A 258 -15.30 6.20 -2.17
CA TYR A 258 -15.30 6.43 -0.73
C TYR A 258 -14.95 7.88 -0.46
N LEU A 259 -15.72 8.52 0.41
CA LEU A 259 -15.41 9.80 1.00
C LEU A 259 -14.74 9.55 2.35
N PHE A 260 -13.58 10.12 2.54
CA PHE A 260 -12.86 10.03 3.80
C PHE A 260 -13.24 11.20 4.69
N GLY A 261 -13.69 10.92 5.90
CA GLY A 261 -14.10 11.87 6.92
C GLY A 261 -13.20 11.83 8.16
N GLU A 262 -13.72 12.33 9.27
CA GLU A 262 -13.03 12.30 10.56
C GLU A 262 -12.63 10.88 10.97
N GLY A 263 -11.41 10.71 11.50
CA GLY A 263 -10.87 9.44 11.95
C GLY A 263 -10.40 8.51 10.83
N SER A 264 -10.31 9.01 9.59
CA SER A 264 -9.81 8.24 8.45
C SER A 264 -8.31 8.41 8.20
N GLY A 265 -7.64 9.33 8.93
CA GLY A 265 -6.28 9.79 8.67
C GLY A 265 -6.18 10.85 7.57
N ALA A 266 -7.16 10.92 6.65
CA ALA A 266 -7.21 11.99 5.65
C ALA A 266 -7.49 13.36 6.29
N ASP A 267 -8.29 13.40 7.34
CA ASP A 267 -8.55 14.60 8.14
C ASP A 267 -7.29 15.11 8.84
N ASP A 268 -6.45 14.23 9.37
CA ASP A 268 -5.16 14.61 9.95
C ASP A 268 -4.23 15.25 8.92
N VAL A 269 -4.12 14.63 7.72
CA VAL A 269 -3.31 15.19 6.63
C VAL A 269 -3.87 16.55 6.18
N ILE A 270 -5.20 16.66 6.00
CA ILE A 270 -5.84 17.94 5.62
C ILE A 270 -5.65 18.99 6.71
N GLY A 271 -5.76 18.60 7.98
CA GLY A 271 -5.62 19.51 9.12
C GLY A 271 -4.18 19.99 9.38
N ALA A 272 -3.19 19.19 8.93
CA ALA A 272 -1.77 19.49 9.04
C ALA A 272 -1.27 20.42 7.91
N LEU A 273 -2.02 20.58 6.83
CA LEU A 273 -1.68 21.38 5.64
C LEU A 273 -2.49 22.67 5.57
#